data_9ed7037b44589de262b864ede21d8233
#
_entry.id   9ed7037b44589de262b864ede21d8233
#
_cell.length_a   1.000
_cell.length_b   1.000
_cell.length_c   1.000
_cell.angle_alpha   90.00
_cell.angle_beta   90.00
_cell.angle_gamma   90.00
#
_symmetry.space_group_name_H-M   'P 1'
#
loop_
_entity.id
_entity.type
_entity.pdbx_description
1 polymer ?
#
loop_
_entity_poly.entity_id
_entity_poly.type
_entity_poly.pdbx_seq_one_letter_code
_entity_poly.pdbx_strand_id
1 'polypeptide(L)'
;MDARCVVAARRPGRFALLAIGILPFLTGASFRSNNFAVDAPSREVAQRVAERAEACRTGIAQAWLGHDLPAWSTPCPIRVKLTDGEAGGLTSFGFSRGHVTDQSMTVEGRLDRILASALPHEVTHTIFASYFGGPMPRWADEGASLLSEDDRERRRHDKIALDLLARRGEVPLARLFAIENYPKDLMSFYGQGYSISRFLIEMGGRPRFLRFVRDGLKEGWDPATRTHYQLPNVRELDLAWRSWHQVTLQTSRDTPSEDVGAVAFGNASDAKPDGDSR
;
A
#
# COMPACT_ATOMS: atom_id res chain seq x y z
N MET A 1 -5.15 -3.92 -12.64
CA MET A 1 -4.34 -3.24 -11.63
C MET A 1 -3.03 -3.98 -11.49
N ASP A 2 -1.94 -3.41 -11.91
CA ASP A 2 -0.60 -3.95 -11.69
C ASP A 2 0.16 -2.95 -10.82
N ALA A 3 -0.04 -3.05 -9.50
CA ALA A 3 0.84 -2.40 -8.55
C ALA A 3 2.04 -3.32 -8.34
N ARG A 4 3.23 -2.83 -8.54
CA ARG A 4 4.47 -3.59 -8.35
C ARG A 4 5.46 -2.76 -7.55
N CYS A 5 5.80 -3.22 -6.36
CA CYS A 5 6.95 -2.71 -5.65
C CYS A 5 8.24 -3.38 -6.19
N VAL A 6 9.13 -2.62 -6.79
CA VAL A 6 10.41 -3.14 -7.30
C VAL A 6 11.54 -2.69 -6.37
N VAL A 7 12.16 -3.65 -5.69
CA VAL A 7 13.39 -3.44 -4.94
C VAL A 7 14.57 -3.60 -5.90
N ALA A 8 15.22 -2.50 -6.27
CA ALA A 8 16.42 -2.53 -7.10
C ALA A 8 17.66 -2.82 -6.24
N ALA A 9 18.20 -4.05 -6.34
CA ALA A 9 19.52 -4.37 -5.82
C ALA A 9 20.59 -3.85 -6.79
N ARG A 10 21.35 -2.83 -6.43
CA ARG A 10 22.51 -2.36 -7.23
C ARG A 10 23.65 -3.39 -7.18
N ARG A 11 23.97 -3.98 -8.34
CA ARG A 11 25.29 -4.56 -8.59
C ARG A 11 26.22 -3.45 -9.10
N PRO A 12 27.48 -3.32 -8.64
CA PRO A 12 28.43 -2.39 -9.21
C PRO A 12 28.90 -2.93 -10.57
N GLY A 13 28.56 -2.28 -11.67
CA GLY A 13 28.94 -2.69 -13.02
C GLY A 13 28.90 -1.55 -14.01
N ARG A 14 30.09 -1.15 -14.45
CA ARG A 14 30.55 -0.48 -15.69
C ARG A 14 29.56 0.48 -16.37
N PHE A 15 29.93 1.76 -16.36
CA PHE A 15 29.34 2.82 -17.17
C PHE A 15 29.47 2.52 -18.67
N ALA A 16 28.34 2.30 -19.32
CA ALA A 16 28.22 2.46 -20.79
C ALA A 16 27.47 3.77 -21.02
N LEU A 17 28.16 4.74 -21.63
CA LEU A 17 27.56 5.96 -22.15
C LEU A 17 26.62 5.59 -23.30
N LEU A 18 25.32 5.64 -23.08
CA LEU A 18 24.32 5.55 -24.15
C LEU A 18 23.84 6.96 -24.50
N ALA A 19 23.97 7.29 -25.77
CA ALA A 19 23.53 8.55 -26.37
C ALA A 19 22.05 8.82 -26.11
N ILE A 20 21.75 9.97 -25.50
CA ILE A 20 20.40 10.44 -25.22
C ILE A 20 19.82 10.95 -26.52
N GLY A 21 18.96 10.17 -27.15
CA GLY A 21 18.04 10.64 -28.18
C GLY A 21 17.03 11.59 -27.56
N ILE A 22 17.01 12.83 -28.06
CA ILE A 22 16.03 13.87 -27.69
C ILE A 22 14.67 13.43 -28.24
N LEU A 23 13.83 12.76 -27.43
CA LEU A 23 12.40 12.64 -27.73
C LEU A 23 11.72 13.99 -27.44
N PRO A 24 10.74 14.41 -28.27
CA PRO A 24 10.01 15.67 -28.01
C PRO A 24 9.32 15.59 -26.66
N PHE A 25 9.62 16.52 -25.78
CA PHE A 25 8.96 16.75 -24.53
C PHE A 25 7.48 17.07 -24.81
N LEU A 26 6.59 16.14 -24.58
CA LEU A 26 5.22 16.48 -24.24
C LEU A 26 5.33 17.36 -22.99
N THR A 27 4.86 18.60 -23.08
CA THR A 27 4.95 19.63 -22.05
C THR A 27 4.16 19.21 -20.81
N GLY A 28 4.75 18.34 -20.00
CA GLY A 28 4.26 18.02 -18.66
C GLY A 28 4.54 19.21 -17.74
N ALA A 29 3.66 19.45 -16.79
CA ALA A 29 3.86 20.45 -15.75
C ALA A 29 4.26 19.76 -14.44
N SER A 30 5.17 20.37 -13.71
CA SER A 30 5.62 19.86 -12.42
C SER A 30 5.09 20.71 -11.26
N PHE A 31 4.90 20.05 -10.12
CA PHE A 31 4.60 20.67 -8.84
C PHE A 31 5.44 20.01 -7.74
N ARG A 32 5.96 20.81 -6.80
CA ARG A 32 6.78 20.32 -5.69
C ARG A 32 6.13 20.67 -4.36
N SER A 33 5.96 19.69 -3.51
CA SER A 33 5.61 19.82 -2.09
C SER A 33 6.82 19.50 -1.20
N ASN A 34 6.61 19.37 0.09
CA ASN A 34 7.69 19.04 1.04
C ASN A 34 8.33 17.68 0.76
N ASN A 35 7.50 16.67 0.48
CA ASN A 35 7.97 15.29 0.35
C ASN A 35 7.83 14.72 -1.07
N PHE A 36 7.16 15.42 -1.99
CA PHE A 36 6.92 14.89 -3.33
C PHE A 36 7.24 15.92 -4.43
N ALA A 37 7.78 15.41 -5.54
CA ALA A 37 8.00 16.15 -6.78
C ALA A 37 7.21 15.47 -7.89
N VAL A 38 6.08 16.08 -8.30
CA VAL A 38 5.11 15.45 -9.18
C VAL A 38 5.21 16.00 -10.59
N ASP A 39 5.38 15.10 -11.57
CA ASP A 39 5.28 15.37 -13.01
C ASP A 39 3.96 14.83 -13.55
N ALA A 40 3.14 15.67 -14.15
CA ALA A 40 1.81 15.32 -14.64
C ALA A 40 1.48 16.08 -15.95
N PRO A 41 0.41 15.69 -16.69
CA PRO A 41 0.01 16.37 -17.92
C PRO A 41 -0.35 17.86 -17.74
N SER A 42 -0.78 18.29 -16.54
CA SER A 42 -1.05 19.69 -16.23
C SER A 42 -0.60 20.04 -14.81
N ARG A 43 -0.37 21.36 -14.57
CA ARG A 43 0.00 21.86 -13.24
C ARG A 43 -1.08 21.60 -12.19
N GLU A 44 -2.35 21.70 -12.57
CA GLU A 44 -3.47 21.42 -11.69
C GLU A 44 -3.46 19.94 -11.23
N VAL A 45 -3.25 19.01 -12.15
CA VAL A 45 -3.14 17.57 -11.83
C VAL A 45 -1.93 17.33 -10.93
N ALA A 46 -0.77 17.92 -11.26
CA ALA A 46 0.44 17.78 -10.45
C ALA A 46 0.24 18.27 -9.01
N GLN A 47 -0.40 19.42 -8.85
CA GLN A 47 -0.71 19.99 -7.54
C GLN A 47 -1.67 19.09 -6.74
N ARG A 48 -2.80 18.67 -7.33
CA ARG A 48 -3.78 17.80 -6.68
C ARG A 48 -3.17 16.47 -6.23
N VAL A 49 -2.31 15.87 -7.06
CA VAL A 49 -1.61 14.62 -6.69
C VAL A 49 -0.62 14.87 -5.57
N ALA A 50 0.15 15.95 -5.58
CA ALA A 50 1.11 16.29 -4.52
C ALA A 50 0.40 16.54 -3.18
N GLU A 51 -0.67 17.33 -3.16
CA GLU A 51 -1.47 17.60 -1.96
C GLU A 51 -2.07 16.32 -1.39
N ARG A 52 -2.63 15.47 -2.26
CA ARG A 52 -3.17 14.17 -1.83
C ARG A 52 -2.09 13.23 -1.30
N ALA A 53 -0.90 13.20 -1.93
CA ALA A 53 0.22 12.38 -1.48
C ALA A 53 0.71 12.80 -0.09
N GLU A 54 0.81 14.12 0.19
CA GLU A 54 1.16 14.61 1.54
C GLU A 54 0.10 14.23 2.58
N ALA A 55 -1.18 14.42 2.26
CA ALA A 55 -2.27 14.01 3.15
C ALA A 55 -2.26 12.49 3.42
N CYS A 56 -2.03 11.68 2.39
CA CYS A 56 -1.88 10.24 2.54
C CYS A 56 -0.67 9.90 3.42
N ARG A 57 0.48 10.53 3.17
CA ARG A 57 1.71 10.28 3.93
C ARG A 57 1.49 10.52 5.43
N THR A 58 0.90 11.65 5.80
CA THR A 58 0.57 11.98 7.18
C THR A 58 -0.46 11.00 7.76
N GLY A 59 -1.62 10.83 7.11
CA GLY A 59 -2.70 9.99 7.64
C GLY A 59 -2.30 8.51 7.76
N ILE A 60 -1.56 7.98 6.79
CA ILE A 60 -1.11 6.59 6.80
C ILE A 60 -0.02 6.39 7.87
N ALA A 61 0.95 7.31 7.99
CA ALA A 61 1.96 7.24 9.05
C ALA A 61 1.31 7.25 10.44
N GLN A 62 0.37 8.14 10.68
CA GLN A 62 -0.40 8.17 11.93
C GLN A 62 -1.15 6.86 12.17
N ALA A 63 -1.84 6.34 11.16
CA ALA A 63 -2.63 5.11 11.29
C ALA A 63 -1.76 3.86 11.56
N TRP A 64 -0.57 3.77 10.98
CA TRP A 64 0.31 2.61 11.08
C TRP A 64 1.34 2.72 12.21
N LEU A 65 1.93 3.90 12.39
CA LEU A 65 3.05 4.12 13.29
C LEU A 65 2.64 4.86 14.58
N GLY A 66 1.51 5.57 14.55
CA GLY A 66 1.05 6.43 15.64
C GLY A 66 1.74 7.80 15.70
N HIS A 67 2.54 8.14 14.70
CA HIS A 67 3.25 9.42 14.61
C HIS A 67 3.57 9.76 13.16
N ASP A 68 3.87 11.04 12.90
CA ASP A 68 4.35 11.49 11.60
C ASP A 68 5.79 11.05 11.34
N LEU A 69 6.10 10.83 10.07
CA LEU A 69 7.48 10.64 9.64
C LEU A 69 8.14 12.01 9.39
N PRO A 70 9.43 12.17 9.69
CA PRO A 70 10.17 13.38 9.32
C PRO A 70 10.16 13.60 7.81
N ALA A 71 10.22 14.86 7.38
CA ALA A 71 10.33 15.17 5.97
C ALA A 71 11.56 14.50 5.34
N TRP A 72 11.42 14.05 4.10
CA TRP A 72 12.54 13.48 3.36
C TRP A 72 13.51 14.58 2.93
N SER A 73 14.81 14.30 3.00
CA SER A 73 15.84 15.23 2.52
C SER A 73 15.72 15.51 1.03
N THR A 74 15.22 14.54 0.28
CA THR A 74 14.93 14.66 -1.16
C THR A 74 13.50 14.21 -1.39
N PRO A 75 12.64 15.05 -2.00
CA PRO A 75 11.29 14.66 -2.34
C PRO A 75 11.24 13.47 -3.27
N CYS A 76 10.30 12.56 -3.01
CA CYS A 76 10.01 11.42 -3.87
C CYS A 76 9.43 11.89 -5.20
N PRO A 77 10.05 11.59 -6.35
CA PRO A 77 9.46 11.90 -7.64
C PRO A 77 8.25 11.01 -7.90
N ILE A 78 7.14 11.63 -8.33
CA ILE A 78 5.92 10.94 -8.79
C ILE A 78 5.71 11.29 -10.25
N ARG A 79 5.61 10.28 -11.10
CA ARG A 79 5.17 10.44 -12.50
C ARG A 79 3.72 10.04 -12.63
N VAL A 80 2.90 10.93 -13.16
CA VAL A 80 1.46 10.72 -13.38
C VAL A 80 1.18 10.56 -14.86
N LYS A 81 0.50 9.46 -15.22
CA LYS A 81 0.01 9.21 -16.57
C LYS A 81 -1.51 9.06 -16.52
N LEU A 82 -2.23 9.98 -17.12
CA LEU A 82 -3.69 9.89 -17.20
C LEU A 82 -4.10 8.97 -18.34
N THR A 83 -5.02 8.05 -18.04
CA THR A 83 -5.66 7.12 -18.99
C THR A 83 -7.14 6.98 -18.61
N ASP A 84 -7.94 6.39 -19.50
CA ASP A 84 -9.36 6.10 -19.23
C ASP A 84 -9.57 4.78 -18.46
N GLY A 85 -8.49 4.04 -18.20
CA GLY A 85 -8.52 2.74 -17.53
C GLY A 85 -8.58 2.80 -16.01
N GLU A 86 -8.57 1.61 -15.40
CA GLU A 86 -8.39 1.45 -13.95
C GLU A 86 -7.02 2.02 -13.52
N ALA A 87 -6.94 2.51 -12.29
CA ALA A 87 -5.69 3.06 -11.79
C ALA A 87 -4.76 1.96 -11.25
N GLY A 88 -3.48 2.18 -11.42
CA GLY A 88 -2.41 1.36 -10.85
C GLY A 88 -1.18 2.21 -10.58
N GLY A 89 -0.20 1.62 -9.90
CA GLY A 89 1.03 2.30 -9.56
C GLY A 89 2.21 1.37 -9.45
N LEU A 90 3.36 1.98 -9.24
CA LEU A 90 4.63 1.29 -9.00
C LEU A 90 5.50 2.20 -8.14
N THR A 91 5.94 1.71 -6.99
CA THR A 91 6.93 2.38 -6.17
C THR A 91 8.24 1.59 -6.14
N SER A 92 9.36 2.28 -6.34
CA SER A 92 10.70 1.69 -6.33
C SER A 92 11.52 2.29 -5.21
N PHE A 93 12.34 1.46 -4.58
CA PHE A 93 13.24 1.85 -3.50
C PHE A 93 14.64 1.29 -3.70
N GLY A 94 15.65 2.07 -3.31
CA GLY A 94 16.95 1.58 -2.90
C GLY A 94 17.03 1.54 -1.37
N PHE A 95 17.85 0.64 -0.83
CA PHE A 95 18.14 0.58 0.61
C PHE A 95 19.65 0.61 0.83
N SER A 96 20.10 1.41 1.80
CA SER A 96 21.48 1.46 2.23
C SER A 96 21.58 1.65 3.74
N ARG A 97 22.27 0.76 4.43
CA ARG A 97 22.50 0.81 5.88
C ARG A 97 21.22 1.00 6.71
N GLY A 98 20.13 0.35 6.33
CA GLY A 98 18.84 0.47 7.02
C GLY A 98 18.03 1.74 6.70
N HIS A 99 18.41 2.48 5.66
CA HIS A 99 17.71 3.67 5.21
C HIS A 99 17.23 3.53 3.77
N VAL A 100 16.08 4.16 3.47
CA VAL A 100 15.55 4.24 2.11
C VAL A 100 16.39 5.21 1.29
N THR A 101 16.74 4.79 0.08
CA THR A 101 17.41 5.61 -0.93
C THR A 101 16.68 5.48 -2.26
N ASP A 102 16.92 6.44 -3.18
CA ASP A 102 16.49 6.33 -4.59
C ASP A 102 14.99 5.99 -4.78
N GLN A 103 14.13 6.48 -3.89
CA GLN A 103 12.69 6.22 -4.01
C GLN A 103 12.08 6.97 -5.20
N SER A 104 11.17 6.32 -5.91
CA SER A 104 10.39 6.92 -6.98
C SER A 104 9.05 6.22 -7.15
N MET A 105 8.06 6.94 -7.69
CA MET A 105 6.69 6.47 -7.84
C MET A 105 6.18 6.78 -9.26
N THR A 106 5.41 5.87 -9.81
CA THR A 106 4.61 6.11 -11.02
C THR A 106 3.18 5.70 -10.72
N VAL A 107 2.21 6.52 -11.13
CA VAL A 107 0.79 6.21 -11.05
C VAL A 107 0.14 6.47 -12.40
N GLU A 108 -0.73 5.56 -12.84
CA GLU A 108 -1.45 5.69 -14.10
C GLU A 108 -2.92 5.32 -13.93
N GLY A 109 -3.79 5.90 -14.76
CA GLY A 109 -5.22 5.67 -14.74
C GLY A 109 -6.03 6.96 -14.78
N ARG A 110 -7.32 6.85 -14.46
CA ARG A 110 -8.19 8.02 -14.28
C ARG A 110 -7.81 8.76 -12.99
N LEU A 111 -7.81 10.08 -13.03
CA LEU A 111 -7.37 10.90 -11.90
C LEU A 111 -8.13 10.62 -10.60
N ASP A 112 -9.45 10.47 -10.69
CA ASP A 112 -10.30 10.13 -9.54
C ASP A 112 -9.87 8.80 -8.89
N ARG A 113 -9.54 7.79 -9.71
CA ARG A 113 -9.07 6.47 -9.24
C ARG A 113 -7.65 6.53 -8.70
N ILE A 114 -6.76 7.29 -9.35
CA ILE A 114 -5.40 7.53 -8.83
C ILE A 114 -5.49 8.12 -7.42
N LEU A 115 -6.25 9.19 -7.23
CA LEU A 115 -6.34 9.89 -5.93
C LEU A 115 -7.03 9.05 -4.84
N ALA A 116 -8.01 8.21 -5.21
CA ALA A 116 -8.77 7.42 -4.25
C ALA A 116 -8.11 6.10 -3.87
N SER A 117 -7.35 5.48 -4.76
CA SER A 117 -6.88 4.10 -4.62
C SER A 117 -5.37 3.97 -4.88
N ALA A 118 -4.89 4.14 -6.10
CA ALA A 118 -3.50 3.86 -6.45
C ALA A 118 -2.50 4.70 -5.65
N LEU A 119 -2.73 5.99 -5.48
CA LEU A 119 -1.81 6.86 -4.76
C LEU A 119 -1.72 6.55 -3.26
N PRO A 120 -2.84 6.34 -2.51
CA PRO A 120 -2.77 5.85 -1.13
C PRO A 120 -2.02 4.52 -1.00
N HIS A 121 -2.22 3.58 -1.92
CA HIS A 121 -1.51 2.30 -1.97
C HIS A 121 0.01 2.52 -2.09
N GLU A 122 0.44 3.28 -3.11
CA GLU A 122 1.85 3.53 -3.37
C GLU A 122 2.54 4.34 -2.24
N VAL A 123 1.83 5.30 -1.64
CA VAL A 123 2.33 6.03 -0.46
C VAL A 123 2.51 5.10 0.73
N THR A 124 1.66 4.08 0.89
CA THR A 124 1.80 3.11 1.99
C THR A 124 3.13 2.35 1.89
N HIS A 125 3.56 1.95 0.71
CA HIS A 125 4.88 1.34 0.51
C HIS A 125 6.01 2.24 1.01
N THR A 126 5.92 3.58 0.85
CA THR A 126 6.95 4.51 1.34
C THR A 126 7.01 4.54 2.88
N ILE A 127 5.86 4.41 3.55
CA ILE A 127 5.78 4.35 5.01
C ILE A 127 6.41 3.05 5.52
N PHE A 128 6.09 1.92 4.89
CA PHE A 128 6.66 0.63 5.26
C PHE A 128 8.17 0.56 4.98
N ALA A 129 8.62 1.05 3.83
CA ALA A 129 10.04 1.14 3.53
C ALA A 129 10.80 1.95 4.58
N SER A 130 10.24 3.07 5.02
CA SER A 130 10.82 3.90 6.10
C SER A 130 10.84 3.18 7.45
N TYR A 131 9.79 2.44 7.80
CA TYR A 131 9.71 1.71 9.06
C TYR A 131 10.67 0.52 9.12
N PHE A 132 10.75 -0.27 8.04
CA PHE A 132 11.58 -1.48 8.00
C PHE A 132 13.05 -1.18 7.70
N GLY A 133 13.35 -0.08 7.02
CA GLY A 133 14.71 0.23 6.54
C GLY A 133 15.25 -0.81 5.54
N GLY A 134 14.38 -1.63 4.98
CA GLY A 134 14.65 -2.75 4.09
C GLY A 134 13.36 -3.30 3.45
N PRO A 135 13.48 -4.31 2.57
CA PRO A 135 12.31 -4.88 1.92
C PRO A 135 11.40 -5.62 2.91
N MET A 136 10.12 -5.39 2.78
CA MET A 136 9.06 -6.12 3.48
C MET A 136 8.68 -7.39 2.68
N PRO A 137 8.20 -8.49 3.31
CA PRO A 137 7.68 -9.64 2.58
C PRO A 137 6.52 -9.23 1.67
N ARG A 138 6.54 -9.70 0.42
CA ARG A 138 5.58 -9.29 -0.60
C ARG A 138 4.12 -9.42 -0.19
N TRP A 139 3.75 -10.53 0.46
CA TRP A 139 2.38 -10.75 0.91
C TRP A 139 1.90 -9.69 1.91
N ALA A 140 2.81 -9.23 2.78
CA ALA A 140 2.51 -8.26 3.82
C ALA A 140 2.56 -6.82 3.27
N ASP A 141 3.53 -6.53 2.42
CA ASP A 141 3.70 -5.22 1.78
C ASP A 141 2.49 -4.91 0.89
N GLU A 142 2.17 -5.78 -0.05
CA GLU A 142 1.01 -5.61 -0.93
C GLU A 142 -0.31 -5.71 -0.15
N GLY A 143 -0.46 -6.75 0.66
CA GLY A 143 -1.70 -6.98 1.39
C GLY A 143 -2.08 -5.85 2.34
N ALA A 144 -1.10 -5.27 3.02
CA ALA A 144 -1.34 -4.14 3.91
C ALA A 144 -1.51 -2.81 3.16
N SER A 145 -0.85 -2.61 2.02
CA SER A 145 -1.03 -1.42 1.18
C SER A 145 -2.43 -1.34 0.58
N LEU A 146 -3.04 -2.47 0.21
CA LEU A 146 -4.43 -2.56 -0.25
C LEU A 146 -5.44 -2.06 0.79
N LEU A 147 -5.13 -2.11 2.08
CA LEU A 147 -6.00 -1.55 3.14
C LEU A 147 -6.07 -0.02 3.13
N SER A 148 -5.17 0.65 2.42
CA SER A 148 -5.17 2.10 2.23
C SER A 148 -5.98 2.55 1.00
N GLU A 149 -6.43 1.62 0.19
CA GLU A 149 -7.29 1.89 -0.95
C GLU A 149 -8.73 2.20 -0.52
N ASP A 150 -9.55 2.69 -1.45
CA ASP A 150 -10.95 3.01 -1.18
C ASP A 150 -11.82 1.74 -1.00
N ASP A 151 -13.05 1.94 -0.55
CA ASP A 151 -14.00 0.85 -0.26
C ASP A 151 -14.32 -0.02 -1.48
N ARG A 152 -14.30 0.56 -2.69
CA ARG A 152 -14.54 -0.18 -3.92
C ARG A 152 -13.48 -1.26 -4.13
N GLU A 153 -12.20 -0.88 -4.01
CA GLU A 153 -11.10 -1.82 -4.22
C GLU A 153 -10.98 -2.80 -3.03
N ARG A 154 -11.20 -2.34 -1.80
CA ARG A 154 -11.23 -3.24 -0.65
C ARG A 154 -12.30 -4.32 -0.79
N ARG A 155 -13.54 -3.97 -1.19
CA ARG A 155 -14.59 -4.96 -1.48
C ARG A 155 -14.23 -5.90 -2.62
N ARG A 156 -13.51 -5.41 -3.62
CA ARG A 156 -13.01 -6.26 -4.72
C ARG A 156 -12.01 -7.31 -4.20
N HIS A 157 -11.08 -6.91 -3.31
CA HIS A 157 -10.12 -7.83 -2.71
C HIS A 157 -10.77 -8.79 -1.70
N ASP A 158 -11.78 -8.34 -0.95
CA ASP A 158 -12.62 -9.22 -0.14
C ASP A 158 -13.24 -10.32 -1.01
N LYS A 159 -13.86 -9.95 -2.13
CA LYS A 159 -14.47 -10.93 -3.05
C LYS A 159 -13.42 -11.91 -3.61
N ILE A 160 -12.25 -11.43 -4.03
CA ILE A 160 -11.19 -12.30 -4.55
C ILE A 160 -10.74 -13.30 -3.46
N ALA A 161 -10.56 -12.85 -2.23
CA ALA A 161 -10.18 -13.72 -1.11
C ALA A 161 -11.25 -14.77 -0.82
N LEU A 162 -12.53 -14.39 -0.85
CA LEU A 162 -13.66 -15.28 -0.64
C LEU A 162 -13.76 -16.34 -1.75
N ASP A 163 -13.66 -15.92 -3.02
CA ASP A 163 -13.69 -16.83 -4.16
C ASP A 163 -12.49 -17.81 -4.14
N LEU A 164 -11.32 -17.33 -3.68
CA LEU A 164 -10.12 -18.15 -3.53
C LEU A 164 -10.32 -19.26 -2.50
N LEU A 165 -10.84 -18.94 -1.31
CA LEU A 165 -11.13 -19.90 -0.25
C LEU A 165 -12.27 -20.86 -0.62
N ALA A 166 -13.33 -20.39 -1.28
CA ALA A 166 -14.44 -21.22 -1.72
C ALA A 166 -13.99 -22.34 -2.67
N ARG A 167 -13.02 -22.06 -3.55
CA ARG A 167 -12.44 -23.04 -4.49
C ARG A 167 -11.24 -23.80 -3.94
N ARG A 168 -10.87 -23.59 -2.66
CA ARG A 168 -9.67 -24.15 -2.01
C ARG A 168 -8.38 -23.89 -2.80
N GLY A 169 -8.29 -22.70 -3.38
CA GLY A 169 -7.16 -22.26 -4.20
C GLY A 169 -6.09 -21.49 -3.43
N GLU A 170 -6.30 -21.28 -2.13
CA GLU A 170 -5.37 -20.54 -1.29
C GLU A 170 -4.08 -21.31 -1.01
N VAL A 171 -3.00 -20.57 -0.93
CA VAL A 171 -1.69 -21.10 -0.57
C VAL A 171 -1.59 -21.18 0.96
N PRO A 172 -1.13 -22.31 1.55
CA PRO A 172 -0.87 -22.38 2.99
C PRO A 172 0.02 -21.22 3.47
N LEU A 173 -0.28 -20.63 4.64
CA LEU A 173 0.42 -19.42 5.11
C LEU A 173 1.93 -19.61 5.23
N ALA A 174 2.41 -20.79 5.63
CA ALA A 174 3.83 -21.08 5.67
C ALA A 174 4.51 -20.93 4.31
N ARG A 175 3.82 -21.28 3.22
CA ARG A 175 4.31 -21.11 1.86
C ARG A 175 4.13 -19.66 1.38
N LEU A 176 3.00 -19.03 1.71
CA LEU A 176 2.74 -17.63 1.36
C LEU A 176 3.83 -16.71 1.95
N PHE A 177 4.19 -16.92 3.20
CA PHE A 177 5.21 -16.13 3.90
C PHE A 177 6.64 -16.32 3.36
N ALA A 178 6.88 -17.41 2.65
CA ALA A 178 8.16 -17.72 2.00
C ALA A 178 8.23 -17.23 0.53
N ILE A 179 7.19 -16.60 0.00
CA ILE A 179 7.19 -16.10 -1.39
C ILE A 179 8.06 -14.84 -1.49
N GLU A 180 9.18 -14.94 -2.17
CA GLU A 180 10.10 -13.81 -2.43
C GLU A 180 9.77 -13.07 -3.73
N ASN A 181 9.31 -13.79 -4.75
CA ASN A 181 9.01 -13.26 -6.07
C ASN A 181 7.51 -13.31 -6.36
N TYR A 182 7.02 -12.37 -7.16
CA TYR A 182 5.62 -12.36 -7.55
C TYR A 182 5.23 -13.64 -8.29
N PRO A 183 4.16 -14.33 -7.85
CA PRO A 183 3.65 -15.50 -8.56
C PRO A 183 2.94 -15.09 -9.86
N LYS A 184 2.68 -16.07 -10.74
CA LYS A 184 1.94 -15.82 -11.99
C LYS A 184 0.52 -15.33 -11.74
N ASP A 185 -0.17 -15.88 -10.75
CA ASP A 185 -1.51 -15.45 -10.33
C ASP A 185 -1.40 -14.34 -9.28
N LEU A 186 -1.17 -13.12 -9.75
CA LEU A 186 -1.04 -11.93 -8.91
C LEU A 186 -2.32 -11.61 -8.14
N MET A 187 -3.49 -11.78 -8.77
CA MET A 187 -4.75 -11.39 -8.14
C MET A 187 -5.10 -12.28 -6.95
N SER A 188 -4.90 -13.57 -7.06
CA SER A 188 -5.05 -14.50 -5.93
C SER A 188 -4.04 -14.20 -4.82
N PHE A 189 -2.80 -13.89 -5.19
CA PHE A 189 -1.76 -13.51 -4.24
C PHE A 189 -2.11 -12.22 -3.49
N TYR A 190 -2.57 -11.19 -4.18
CA TYR A 190 -3.00 -9.93 -3.58
C TYR A 190 -4.24 -10.11 -2.70
N GLY A 191 -5.25 -10.83 -3.18
CA GLY A 191 -6.44 -11.11 -2.38
C GLY A 191 -6.14 -11.90 -1.10
N GLN A 192 -5.25 -12.88 -1.17
CA GLN A 192 -4.82 -13.63 0.02
C GLN A 192 -3.96 -12.77 0.95
N GLY A 193 -2.99 -12.00 0.42
CA GLY A 193 -2.17 -11.06 1.18
C GLY A 193 -3.01 -10.01 1.89
N TYR A 194 -3.99 -9.42 1.20
CA TYR A 194 -4.96 -8.50 1.78
C TYR A 194 -5.73 -9.12 2.94
N SER A 195 -6.30 -10.29 2.71
CA SER A 195 -7.13 -10.98 3.68
C SER A 195 -6.39 -11.35 4.95
N ILE A 196 -5.18 -11.93 4.84
CA ILE A 196 -4.37 -12.28 6.01
C ILE A 196 -3.89 -11.02 6.75
N SER A 197 -3.52 -9.96 6.04
CA SER A 197 -3.13 -8.69 6.65
C SER A 197 -4.29 -8.08 7.44
N ARG A 198 -5.49 -8.07 6.87
CA ARG A 198 -6.71 -7.62 7.54
C ARG A 198 -7.00 -8.42 8.80
N PHE A 199 -7.00 -9.76 8.72
CA PHE A 199 -7.20 -10.66 9.87
C PHE A 199 -6.21 -10.38 11.00
N LEU A 200 -4.92 -10.29 10.70
CA LEU A 200 -3.88 -10.04 11.68
C LEU A 200 -4.03 -8.66 12.35
N ILE A 201 -4.48 -7.65 11.59
CA ILE A 201 -4.74 -6.31 12.10
C ILE A 201 -6.00 -6.30 12.98
N GLU A 202 -7.05 -7.00 12.61
CA GLU A 202 -8.25 -7.14 13.44
C GLU A 202 -7.95 -7.84 14.77
N MET A 203 -7.06 -8.84 14.77
CA MET A 203 -6.61 -9.52 15.99
C MET A 203 -5.74 -8.66 16.91
N GLY A 204 -4.97 -7.72 16.39
CA GLY A 204 -3.93 -7.09 17.21
C GLY A 204 -3.59 -5.63 16.90
N GLY A 205 -4.24 -5.05 15.92
CA GLY A 205 -3.95 -3.68 15.45
C GLY A 205 -2.72 -3.59 14.55
N ARG A 206 -2.61 -2.46 13.84
CA ARG A 206 -1.52 -2.18 12.90
C ARG A 206 -0.12 -2.23 13.53
N PRO A 207 0.12 -1.66 14.72
CA PRO A 207 1.46 -1.74 15.32
C PRO A 207 1.91 -3.17 15.66
N ARG A 208 0.97 -4.05 16.06
CA ARG A 208 1.30 -5.46 16.31
C ARG A 208 1.62 -6.20 15.02
N PHE A 209 0.87 -5.95 13.96
CA PHE A 209 1.14 -6.48 12.62
C PHE A 209 2.55 -6.12 12.14
N LEU A 210 2.95 -4.84 12.25
CA LEU A 210 4.30 -4.42 11.85
C LEU A 210 5.40 -5.11 12.66
N ARG A 211 5.22 -5.25 13.99
CA ARG A 211 6.17 -6.00 14.83
C ARG A 211 6.23 -7.48 14.46
N PHE A 212 5.07 -8.11 14.23
CA PHE A 212 4.99 -9.49 13.77
C PHE A 212 5.78 -9.72 12.47
N VAL A 213 5.61 -8.85 11.49
CA VAL A 213 6.34 -8.95 10.22
C VAL A 213 7.84 -8.77 10.43
N ARG A 214 8.26 -7.77 11.23
CA ARG A 214 9.67 -7.52 11.53
C ARG A 214 10.33 -8.69 12.24
N ASP A 215 9.66 -9.24 13.26
CA ASP A 215 10.20 -10.34 14.05
C ASP A 215 10.15 -11.66 13.26
N GLY A 216 9.14 -11.84 12.40
CA GLY A 216 9.06 -12.94 11.46
C GLY A 216 10.24 -13.01 10.47
N LEU A 217 10.66 -11.85 9.97
CA LEU A 217 11.87 -11.72 9.12
C LEU A 217 13.16 -12.06 9.86
N LYS A 218 13.23 -11.72 11.15
CA LYS A 218 14.45 -11.83 11.95
C LYS A 218 14.58 -13.19 12.65
N GLU A 219 13.51 -13.70 13.19
CA GLU A 219 13.48 -14.85 14.12
C GLU A 219 12.73 -16.05 13.55
N GLY A 220 12.05 -15.86 12.41
CA GLY A 220 11.17 -16.85 11.80
C GLY A 220 9.70 -16.69 12.21
N TRP A 221 8.83 -17.25 11.39
CA TRP A 221 7.37 -16.99 11.48
C TRP A 221 6.69 -17.72 12.66
N ASP A 222 7.16 -18.90 13.05
CA ASP A 222 6.59 -19.63 14.21
C ASP A 222 6.87 -18.91 15.53
N PRO A 223 8.11 -18.48 15.85
CA PRO A 223 8.36 -17.64 17.02
C PRO A 223 7.56 -16.34 17.02
N ALA A 224 7.51 -15.62 15.89
CA ALA A 224 6.74 -14.40 15.77
C ALA A 224 5.24 -14.63 16.00
N THR A 225 4.68 -15.73 15.47
CA THR A 225 3.28 -16.13 15.68
C THR A 225 2.97 -16.35 17.15
N ARG A 226 3.84 -17.05 17.88
CA ARG A 226 3.70 -17.24 19.33
C ARG A 226 3.73 -15.92 20.10
N THR A 227 4.70 -15.09 19.79
CA THR A 227 4.92 -13.83 20.51
C THR A 227 3.79 -12.83 20.29
N HIS A 228 3.34 -12.67 19.05
CA HIS A 228 2.40 -11.60 18.71
C HIS A 228 0.94 -12.01 18.72
N TYR A 229 0.63 -13.28 18.43
CA TYR A 229 -0.76 -13.75 18.30
C TYR A 229 -1.11 -14.90 19.24
N GLN A 230 -0.16 -15.38 20.08
CA GLN A 230 -0.36 -16.42 21.09
C GLN A 230 -0.85 -17.75 20.48
N LEU A 231 -0.50 -17.98 19.22
CA LEU A 231 -0.75 -19.23 18.52
C LEU A 231 0.55 -20.03 18.42
N PRO A 232 0.53 -21.36 18.52
CA PRO A 232 1.75 -22.17 18.61
C PRO A 232 2.71 -22.03 17.42
N ASN A 233 2.17 -21.85 16.22
CA ASN A 233 2.93 -21.80 14.97
C ASN A 233 2.09 -21.23 13.82
N VAL A 234 2.68 -21.10 12.62
CA VAL A 234 2.01 -20.59 11.41
C VAL A 234 0.87 -21.50 10.94
N ARG A 235 0.94 -22.82 11.21
CA ARG A 235 -0.16 -23.75 10.88
C ARG A 235 -1.42 -23.42 11.67
N GLU A 236 -1.30 -23.16 12.95
CA GLU A 236 -2.44 -22.77 13.79
C GLU A 236 -2.96 -21.38 13.42
N LEU A 237 -2.06 -20.48 12.99
CA LEU A 237 -2.44 -19.18 12.41
C LEU A 237 -3.25 -19.35 11.10
N ASP A 238 -2.84 -20.29 10.24
CA ASP A 238 -3.58 -20.62 8.99
C ASP A 238 -4.99 -21.13 9.29
N LEU A 239 -5.14 -22.02 10.28
CA LEU A 239 -6.44 -22.53 10.72
C LEU A 239 -7.32 -21.41 11.30
N ALA A 240 -6.77 -20.54 12.13
CA ALA A 240 -7.49 -19.42 12.71
C ALA A 240 -7.97 -18.44 11.63
N TRP A 241 -7.10 -18.10 10.66
CA TRP A 241 -7.46 -17.26 9.52
C TRP A 241 -8.58 -17.85 8.67
N ARG A 242 -8.54 -19.14 8.35
CA ARG A 242 -9.61 -19.85 7.62
C ARG A 242 -10.92 -19.82 8.37
N SER A 243 -10.90 -20.05 9.67
CA SER A 243 -12.09 -19.98 10.52
C SER A 243 -12.69 -18.59 10.57
N TRP A 244 -11.86 -17.55 10.69
CA TRP A 244 -12.28 -16.15 10.64
C TRP A 244 -13.02 -15.83 9.33
N HIS A 245 -12.52 -16.31 8.19
CA HIS A 245 -13.18 -16.14 6.90
C HIS A 245 -14.54 -16.80 6.82
N GLN A 246 -14.69 -18.01 7.37
CA GLN A 246 -15.98 -18.71 7.37
C GLN A 246 -17.03 -17.93 8.14
N VAL A 247 -16.68 -17.37 9.30
CA VAL A 247 -17.57 -16.54 10.11
C VAL A 247 -17.93 -15.24 9.37
N THR A 248 -16.96 -14.57 8.79
CA THR A 248 -17.17 -13.32 8.02
C THR A 248 -18.10 -13.54 6.82
N LEU A 249 -17.98 -14.68 6.14
CA LEU A 249 -18.86 -15.08 5.04
C LEU A 249 -20.31 -15.30 5.49
N GLN A 250 -20.53 -15.92 6.65
CA GLN A 250 -21.86 -16.15 7.19
C GLN A 250 -22.51 -14.83 7.58
N THR A 251 -21.78 -13.96 8.28
CA THR A 251 -22.29 -12.65 8.72
C THR A 251 -22.64 -11.73 7.54
N SER A 252 -21.84 -11.77 6.46
CA SER A 252 -22.11 -10.97 5.24
C SER A 252 -23.31 -11.46 4.43
N ARG A 253 -23.72 -12.72 4.61
CA ARG A 253 -24.94 -13.29 3.99
C ARG A 253 -26.21 -12.94 4.78
N ASP A 254 -26.06 -12.76 6.09
CA ASP A 254 -27.19 -12.56 7.00
C ASP A 254 -27.50 -11.07 7.27
N THR A 255 -26.61 -10.14 6.86
CA THR A 255 -26.83 -8.70 6.99
C THR A 255 -27.20 -8.09 5.66
N PRO A 256 -28.44 -7.60 5.44
CA PRO A 256 -28.76 -6.70 4.34
C PRO A 256 -27.88 -5.45 4.49
N SER A 257 -27.33 -4.96 3.38
CA SER A 257 -26.41 -3.83 3.31
C SER A 257 -26.96 -2.61 4.05
N GLU A 258 -26.60 -2.44 5.34
CA GLU A 258 -26.63 -1.17 6.00
C GLU A 258 -25.20 -0.59 6.00
N ASP A 259 -25.11 0.65 5.51
CA ASP A 259 -23.93 1.49 5.43
C ASP A 259 -23.17 1.49 6.77
N VAL A 260 -22.09 0.71 6.86
CA VAL A 260 -21.16 0.88 7.99
C VAL A 260 -20.21 2.02 7.62
N GLY A 261 -20.46 3.13 8.28
CA GLY A 261 -19.88 4.45 8.08
C GLY A 261 -18.40 4.43 7.75
N ALA A 262 -18.10 5.04 6.62
CA ALA A 262 -16.80 5.52 6.28
C ALA A 262 -16.25 6.35 7.44
N VAL A 263 -15.03 6.03 7.90
CA VAL A 263 -14.23 7.01 8.63
C VAL A 263 -13.89 8.08 7.57
N ALA A 264 -14.75 9.10 7.55
CA ALA A 264 -14.57 10.25 6.70
C ALA A 264 -13.29 10.96 7.15
N PHE A 265 -12.28 10.95 6.30
CA PHE A 265 -11.24 11.96 6.34
C PHE A 265 -11.92 13.28 5.97
N GLY A 266 -12.21 14.11 7.00
CA GLY A 266 -12.96 15.33 6.85
C GLY A 266 -12.36 16.22 5.77
N ASN A 267 -13.18 16.59 4.80
CA ASN A 267 -12.93 17.71 3.93
C ASN A 267 -12.95 18.98 4.78
N ALA A 268 -11.77 19.50 5.11
CA ALA A 268 -11.62 20.85 5.63
C ALA A 268 -11.70 21.84 4.44
N SER A 269 -12.90 22.15 4.02
CA SER A 269 -13.18 23.36 3.22
C SER A 269 -14.67 23.64 3.28
N ASP A 270 -15.07 24.44 4.27
CA ASP A 270 -16.20 25.40 4.21
C ASP A 270 -16.23 26.20 5.53
N ALA A 271 -15.23 27.05 5.70
CA ALA A 271 -15.34 28.20 6.58
C ALA A 271 -15.57 29.44 5.72
N LYS A 272 -16.82 29.79 5.54
CA LYS A 272 -17.25 31.08 4.98
C LYS A 272 -16.96 32.16 6.05
N PRO A 273 -16.34 33.30 5.72
CA PRO A 273 -16.27 34.40 6.66
C PRO A 273 -17.61 35.09 6.70
N ASP A 274 -18.27 35.03 7.84
CA ASP A 274 -19.43 35.88 8.14
C ASP A 274 -18.99 37.33 8.21
N GLY A 275 -19.71 38.10 7.42
CA GLY A 275 -19.52 39.53 7.29
C GLY A 275 -19.92 40.31 8.52
N ASP A 276 -19.19 41.35 8.71
CA ASP A 276 -19.41 42.55 9.45
C ASP A 276 -20.87 43.04 9.45
N SER A 277 -21.34 43.42 10.63
CA SER A 277 -22.38 44.46 10.84
C SER A 277 -22.37 44.90 12.30
N ARG A 278 -21.62 45.93 12.61
CA ARG A 278 -21.97 47.17 13.34
C ARG A 278 -20.82 47.74 14.14
#